data_d6e56978c00e86b6ad8589feb0129aa0
#
_entry.id   d6e56978c00e86b6ad8589feb0129aa0
#
_cell.length_a   1.000
_cell.length_b   1.000
_cell.length_c   1.000
_cell.angle_alpha   90.00
_cell.angle_beta   90.00
_cell.angle_gamma   90.00
#
_symmetry.space_group_name_H-M   'P 1'
#
loop_
_entity.id
_entity.type
_entity.pdbx_description
1 polymer ?
#
loop_
_entity_poly.entity_id
_entity_poly.type
_entity_poly.pdbx_seq_one_letter_code
_entity_poly.pdbx_strand_id
1 'polypeptide(L)'
;GLGSNCYHAKDFIEELDEKVLFLNPYIENLQNEEDLLNWFKNEIKDLEEVYLIGHSLGGDLSRYLASQFSQVTKLVLLDGGYLNLDKIMSLEDELADTEDYFRQQVFSNIEEVIASEKSQSSYWSKNLEEAVRNSYRYNSKTKEFELNLDLEKILNLLRLRRSIKSFETNLESKDGLFIAPIYQEEPEWRKEALSQLPSNFKVTMLENCGHELYTQKP
;
A
#
# COMPACT_ATOMS: atom_id res chain seq x y z
N GLY A 1 -1.26 -1.71 -0.50
CA GLY A 1 -0.50 -1.25 -1.68
C GLY A 1 -1.37 -0.44 -2.63
N LEU A 2 -0.77 0.16 -3.66
CA LEU A 2 -1.51 0.91 -4.68
C LEU A 2 -2.53 -0.02 -5.38
N GLY A 3 -3.80 0.38 -5.40
CA GLY A 3 -4.87 -0.37 -6.03
C GLY A 3 -5.39 -1.57 -5.25
N SER A 4 -4.83 -1.90 -4.09
CA SER A 4 -5.32 -3.01 -3.27
C SER A 4 -6.71 -2.70 -2.69
N ASN A 5 -7.57 -3.71 -2.65
CA ASN A 5 -8.86 -3.67 -1.96
C ASN A 5 -8.86 -4.60 -0.74
N CYS A 6 -9.93 -4.60 0.06
CA CYS A 6 -9.99 -5.36 1.31
C CYS A 6 -9.80 -6.88 1.14
N TYR A 7 -10.16 -7.45 -0.01
CA TYR A 7 -9.99 -8.88 -0.25
C TYR A 7 -8.52 -9.29 -0.38
N HIS A 8 -7.63 -8.39 -0.86
CA HIS A 8 -6.18 -8.65 -0.89
C HIS A 8 -5.59 -8.87 0.51
N ALA A 9 -6.13 -8.18 1.51
CA ALA A 9 -5.64 -8.28 2.88
C ALA A 9 -6.39 -9.33 3.72
N LYS A 10 -7.43 -9.96 3.18
CA LYS A 10 -8.35 -10.75 3.99
C LYS A 10 -7.70 -11.98 4.60
N ASP A 11 -6.92 -12.75 3.82
CA ASP A 11 -6.21 -13.91 4.35
C ASP A 11 -5.23 -13.51 5.45
N PHE A 12 -4.47 -12.44 5.24
CA PHE A 12 -3.57 -11.88 6.25
C PHE A 12 -4.32 -11.40 7.51
N ILE A 13 -5.46 -10.74 7.35
CA ILE A 13 -6.28 -10.26 8.48
C ILE A 13 -6.85 -11.43 9.28
N GLU A 14 -7.23 -12.53 8.63
CA GLU A 14 -7.76 -13.73 9.28
C GLU A 14 -6.73 -14.44 10.17
N GLU A 15 -5.42 -14.24 9.93
CA GLU A 15 -4.33 -14.74 10.78
C GLU A 15 -4.03 -13.84 11.99
N LEU A 16 -4.57 -12.62 12.01
CA LEU A 16 -4.42 -11.71 13.15
C LEU A 16 -5.53 -11.97 14.18
N ASP A 17 -5.15 -12.23 15.43
CA ASP A 17 -6.10 -12.39 16.55
C ASP A 17 -6.54 -11.01 17.10
N GLU A 18 -6.91 -10.10 16.20
CA GLU A 18 -7.24 -8.71 16.53
C GLU A 18 -8.39 -8.20 15.67
N LYS A 19 -9.11 -7.19 16.17
CA LYS A 19 -10.11 -6.50 15.37
C LYS A 19 -9.42 -5.54 14.39
N VAL A 20 -9.51 -5.82 13.11
CA VAL A 20 -8.89 -5.03 12.05
C VAL A 20 -9.92 -4.19 11.29
N LEU A 21 -9.61 -2.92 11.07
CA LEU A 21 -10.31 -2.02 10.16
C LEU A 21 -9.44 -1.82 8.92
N PHE A 22 -9.95 -2.22 7.76
CA PHE A 22 -9.31 -1.95 6.48
C PHE A 22 -9.63 -0.53 6.00
N LEU A 23 -8.62 0.33 5.94
CA LEU A 23 -8.75 1.69 5.44
C LEU A 23 -8.41 1.74 3.95
N ASN A 24 -9.27 2.38 3.15
CA ASN A 24 -9.09 2.49 1.71
C ASN A 24 -9.00 3.96 1.27
N PRO A 25 -7.77 4.54 1.21
CA PRO A 25 -7.60 5.93 0.78
C PRO A 25 -7.93 6.18 -0.70
N TYR A 26 -8.04 5.13 -1.52
CA TYR A 26 -8.29 5.24 -2.97
C TYR A 26 -9.69 5.68 -3.33
N ILE A 27 -10.67 5.45 -2.45
CA ILE A 27 -12.05 5.89 -2.66
C ILE A 27 -12.28 7.33 -2.21
N GLU A 28 -11.35 7.86 -1.42
CA GLU A 28 -11.41 9.21 -0.89
C GLU A 28 -10.82 10.24 -1.88
N ASN A 29 -11.21 11.49 -1.74
CA ASN A 29 -10.65 12.58 -2.52
C ASN A 29 -9.58 13.33 -1.70
N LEU A 30 -8.46 12.67 -1.46
CA LEU A 30 -7.35 13.21 -0.66
C LEU A 30 -6.41 14.02 -1.58
N GLN A 31 -6.52 15.33 -1.53
CA GLN A 31 -5.75 16.22 -2.39
C GLN A 31 -4.52 16.84 -1.70
N ASN A 32 -4.57 16.92 -0.37
CA ASN A 32 -3.54 17.56 0.44
C ASN A 32 -3.43 16.91 1.82
N GLU A 33 -2.47 17.37 2.59
CA GLU A 33 -2.19 16.89 3.95
C GLU A 33 -3.38 17.05 4.89
N GLU A 34 -4.10 18.16 4.82
CA GLU A 34 -5.26 18.43 5.69
C GLU A 34 -6.39 17.42 5.42
N ASP A 35 -6.66 17.10 4.16
CA ASP A 35 -7.65 16.08 3.79
C ASP A 35 -7.27 14.73 4.39
N LEU A 36 -5.98 14.33 4.29
CA LEU A 36 -5.48 13.07 4.84
C LEU A 36 -5.64 13.00 6.36
N LEU A 37 -5.25 14.08 7.06
CA LEU A 37 -5.34 14.15 8.52
C LEU A 37 -6.78 14.13 9.00
N ASN A 38 -7.67 14.89 8.36
CA ASN A 38 -9.09 14.93 8.70
C ASN A 38 -9.79 13.61 8.43
N TRP A 39 -9.49 12.97 7.28
CA TRP A 39 -10.00 11.63 6.98
C TRP A 39 -9.58 10.63 8.04
N PHE A 40 -8.29 10.49 8.30
CA PHE A 40 -7.80 9.52 9.28
C PHE A 40 -8.31 9.79 10.68
N LYS A 41 -8.37 11.06 11.11
CA LYS A 41 -8.95 11.47 12.40
C LYS A 41 -10.40 10.99 12.55
N ASN A 42 -11.20 11.07 11.49
CA ASN A 42 -12.58 10.59 11.50
C ASN A 42 -12.68 9.08 11.63
N GLU A 43 -11.76 8.33 10.97
CA GLU A 43 -11.71 6.87 11.04
C GLU A 43 -11.38 6.36 12.46
N ILE A 44 -10.52 7.06 13.18
CA ILE A 44 -10.04 6.63 14.50
C ILE A 44 -10.66 7.40 15.69
N LYS A 45 -11.66 8.27 15.46
CA LYS A 45 -12.20 9.21 16.47
C LYS A 45 -12.66 8.56 17.77
N ASP A 46 -13.19 7.32 17.68
CA ASP A 46 -13.74 6.58 18.81
C ASP A 46 -12.75 5.54 19.38
N LEU A 47 -11.47 5.58 18.94
CA LEU A 47 -10.43 4.66 19.37
C LEU A 47 -9.42 5.37 20.28
N GLU A 48 -9.08 4.73 21.39
CA GLU A 48 -8.08 5.24 22.35
C GLU A 48 -6.66 4.90 21.89
N GLU A 49 -6.48 3.72 21.31
CA GLU A 49 -5.21 3.20 20.83
C GLU A 49 -5.37 2.55 19.45
N VAL A 50 -4.38 2.77 18.58
CA VAL A 50 -4.37 2.25 17.21
C VAL A 50 -3.01 1.63 16.91
N TYR A 51 -3.03 0.44 16.35
CA TYR A 51 -1.88 -0.20 15.70
C TYR A 51 -2.07 -0.07 14.20
N LEU A 52 -1.13 0.55 13.52
CA LEU A 52 -1.25 0.86 12.11
C LEU A 52 -0.36 -0.06 11.29
N ILE A 53 -0.94 -0.69 10.27
CA ILE A 53 -0.21 -1.55 9.33
C ILE A 53 -0.30 -0.92 7.95
N GLY A 54 0.83 -0.63 7.32
CA GLY A 54 0.88 -0.03 6.00
C GLY A 54 1.79 -0.79 5.04
N HIS A 55 1.28 -1.11 3.84
CA HIS A 55 2.03 -1.75 2.77
C HIS A 55 2.31 -0.76 1.63
N SER A 56 3.54 -0.75 1.10
CA SER A 56 3.90 0.07 -0.06
C SER A 56 3.53 1.55 0.14
N LEU A 57 2.75 2.17 -0.76
CA LEU A 57 2.16 3.51 -0.59
C LEU A 57 1.42 3.67 0.75
N GLY A 58 0.69 2.63 1.18
CA GLY A 58 0.05 2.62 2.50
C GLY A 58 1.06 2.70 3.65
N GLY A 59 2.29 2.21 3.45
CA GLY A 59 3.40 2.38 4.39
C GLY A 59 3.83 3.85 4.52
N ASP A 60 3.92 4.58 3.40
CA ASP A 60 4.22 6.02 3.40
C ASP A 60 3.16 6.82 4.17
N LEU A 61 1.88 6.57 3.86
CA LEU A 61 0.78 7.23 4.56
C LEU A 61 0.76 6.86 6.05
N SER A 62 0.93 5.57 6.37
CA SER A 62 0.91 5.08 7.75
C SER A 62 2.04 5.65 8.59
N ARG A 63 3.24 5.75 8.02
CA ARG A 63 4.39 6.36 8.68
C ARG A 63 4.14 7.84 9.00
N TYR A 64 3.62 8.58 8.03
CA TYR A 64 3.27 9.97 8.23
C TYR A 64 2.18 10.13 9.30
N LEU A 65 1.07 9.39 9.19
CA LEU A 65 -0.03 9.43 10.16
C LEU A 65 0.41 9.03 11.58
N ALA A 66 1.27 8.03 11.71
CA ALA A 66 1.83 7.66 13.01
C ALA A 66 2.62 8.79 13.67
N SER A 67 3.28 9.65 12.88
CA SER A 67 3.99 10.83 13.42
C SER A 67 3.05 11.94 13.86
N GLN A 68 1.81 12.02 13.32
CA GLN A 68 0.86 13.09 13.60
C GLN A 68 -0.14 12.72 14.73
N PHE A 69 -0.41 11.43 14.94
CA PHE A 69 -1.41 10.99 15.90
C PHE A 69 -0.79 10.21 17.06
N SER A 70 -0.94 10.75 18.28
CA SER A 70 -0.45 10.08 19.50
C SER A 70 -1.19 8.76 19.79
N GLN A 71 -2.45 8.61 19.34
CA GLN A 71 -3.24 7.40 19.45
C GLN A 71 -2.62 6.21 18.68
N VAL A 72 -1.81 6.49 17.63
CA VAL A 72 -1.04 5.44 16.94
C VAL A 72 0.17 5.12 17.77
N THR A 73 0.18 3.99 18.46
CA THR A 73 1.27 3.58 19.38
C THR A 73 2.21 2.58 18.74
N LYS A 74 1.72 1.75 17.80
CA LYS A 74 2.53 0.77 17.06
C LYS A 74 2.38 0.94 15.56
N LEU A 75 3.46 0.74 14.85
CA LEU A 75 3.52 0.85 13.39
C LEU A 75 4.20 -0.37 12.78
N VAL A 76 3.48 -1.03 11.87
CA VAL A 76 4.04 -2.10 11.05
C VAL A 76 4.13 -1.62 9.61
N LEU A 77 5.32 -1.63 9.06
CA LEU A 77 5.60 -1.27 7.67
C LEU A 77 5.93 -2.53 6.86
N LEU A 78 5.11 -2.80 5.86
CA LEU A 78 5.28 -3.92 4.95
C LEU A 78 5.85 -3.39 3.63
N ASP A 79 7.16 -3.47 3.48
CA ASP A 79 7.93 -3.00 2.30
C ASP A 79 7.49 -1.62 1.79
N GLY A 80 7.31 -0.67 2.71
CA GLY A 80 6.85 0.68 2.41
C GLY A 80 7.24 1.67 3.52
N GLY A 81 7.07 2.96 3.27
CA GLY A 81 7.30 4.02 4.26
C GLY A 81 8.77 4.31 4.59
N TYR A 82 9.72 3.84 3.81
CA TYR A 82 11.15 4.02 4.09
C TYR A 82 11.93 4.68 2.93
N LEU A 83 11.32 4.81 1.76
CA LEU A 83 12.00 5.29 0.57
C LEU A 83 11.87 6.81 0.38
N ASN A 84 12.97 7.46 0.07
CA ASN A 84 12.95 8.77 -0.55
C ASN A 84 12.76 8.59 -2.07
N LEU A 85 11.51 8.64 -2.51
CA LEU A 85 11.16 8.39 -3.91
C LEU A 85 11.71 9.45 -4.87
N ASP A 86 11.97 10.68 -4.39
CA ASP A 86 12.58 11.74 -5.20
C ASP A 86 14.02 11.41 -5.64
N LYS A 87 14.69 10.48 -4.93
CA LYS A 87 16.00 9.95 -5.32
C LYS A 87 15.92 8.81 -6.34
N ILE A 88 14.75 8.25 -6.58
CA ILE A 88 14.54 7.04 -7.38
C ILE A 88 13.95 7.41 -8.74
N MET A 89 12.91 8.25 -8.74
CA MET A 89 12.21 8.69 -9.95
C MET A 89 11.55 10.05 -9.74
N SER A 90 11.35 10.81 -10.80
CA SER A 90 10.61 12.07 -10.71
C SER A 90 9.12 11.83 -10.45
N LEU A 91 8.42 12.82 -9.86
CA LEU A 91 6.97 12.75 -9.72
C LEU A 91 6.27 12.68 -11.09
N GLU A 92 6.79 13.41 -12.08
CA GLU A 92 6.24 13.44 -13.46
C GLU A 92 6.29 12.05 -14.10
N ASP A 93 7.44 11.35 -13.98
CA ASP A 93 7.57 9.98 -14.48
C ASP A 93 6.61 9.03 -13.75
N GLU A 94 6.50 9.12 -12.43
CA GLU A 94 5.60 8.28 -11.64
C GLU A 94 4.12 8.48 -12.05
N LEU A 95 3.69 9.72 -12.28
CA LEU A 95 2.33 10.01 -12.73
C LEU A 95 2.09 9.47 -14.15
N ALA A 96 3.06 9.67 -15.06
CA ALA A 96 2.97 9.18 -16.43
C ALA A 96 2.92 7.64 -16.48
N ASP A 97 3.79 6.96 -15.73
CA ASP A 97 3.80 5.50 -15.62
C ASP A 97 2.47 4.97 -15.07
N THR A 98 1.88 5.68 -14.09
CA THR A 98 0.58 5.32 -13.52
C THR A 98 -0.55 5.47 -14.55
N GLU A 99 -0.57 6.56 -15.32
CA GLU A 99 -1.55 6.76 -16.39
C GLU A 99 -1.40 5.68 -17.48
N ASP A 100 -0.17 5.34 -17.87
CA ASP A 100 0.12 4.28 -18.84
C ASP A 100 -0.32 2.92 -18.31
N TYR A 101 -0.08 2.63 -17.05
CA TYR A 101 -0.57 1.42 -16.40
C TYR A 101 -2.10 1.32 -16.48
N PHE A 102 -2.83 2.39 -16.14
CA PHE A 102 -4.30 2.40 -16.25
C PHE A 102 -4.78 2.14 -17.65
N ARG A 103 -4.13 2.73 -18.67
CA ARG A 103 -4.45 2.50 -20.09
C ARG A 103 -4.26 1.06 -20.54
N GLN A 104 -3.28 0.37 -19.95
CA GLN A 104 -2.96 -1.03 -20.27
C GLN A 104 -3.84 -2.04 -19.54
N GLN A 105 -4.45 -1.65 -18.42
CA GLN A 105 -5.29 -2.52 -17.60
C GLN A 105 -6.73 -2.58 -18.14
N VAL A 106 -6.86 -2.97 -19.40
CA VAL A 106 -8.15 -3.14 -20.10
C VAL A 106 -8.21 -4.54 -20.71
N PHE A 107 -9.24 -5.32 -20.39
CA PHE A 107 -9.34 -6.73 -20.75
C PHE A 107 -10.73 -7.06 -21.26
N SER A 108 -10.82 -7.95 -22.24
CA SER A 108 -12.09 -8.46 -22.77
C SER A 108 -12.75 -9.50 -21.84
N ASN A 109 -11.94 -10.17 -21.00
CA ASN A 109 -12.39 -11.29 -20.17
C ASN A 109 -11.71 -11.28 -18.80
N ILE A 110 -12.50 -11.18 -17.73
CA ILE A 110 -11.98 -11.17 -16.35
C ILE A 110 -11.37 -12.52 -15.94
N GLU A 111 -11.84 -13.61 -16.50
CA GLU A 111 -11.30 -14.95 -16.18
C GLU A 111 -9.86 -15.12 -16.69
N GLU A 112 -9.49 -14.43 -17.77
CA GLU A 112 -8.11 -14.42 -18.28
C GLU A 112 -7.19 -13.64 -17.32
N VAL A 113 -7.67 -12.53 -16.74
CA VAL A 113 -6.93 -11.78 -15.72
C VAL A 113 -6.70 -12.65 -14.50
N ILE A 114 -7.76 -13.30 -13.99
CA ILE A 114 -7.68 -14.19 -12.82
C ILE A 114 -6.71 -15.35 -13.07
N ALA A 115 -6.79 -15.98 -14.25
CA ALA A 115 -5.89 -17.07 -14.61
C ALA A 115 -4.42 -16.60 -14.68
N SER A 116 -4.19 -15.41 -15.22
CA SER A 116 -2.85 -14.79 -15.29
C SER A 116 -2.28 -14.52 -13.89
N GLU A 117 -3.02 -13.83 -13.03
CA GLU A 117 -2.62 -13.51 -11.66
C GLU A 117 -2.34 -14.79 -10.85
N LYS A 118 -3.24 -15.78 -10.96
CA LYS A 118 -3.07 -17.07 -10.31
C LYS A 118 -1.82 -17.80 -10.75
N SER A 119 -1.47 -17.74 -12.04
CA SER A 119 -0.29 -18.44 -12.57
C SER A 119 1.03 -17.82 -12.11
N GLN A 120 1.03 -16.56 -11.73
CA GLN A 120 2.19 -15.80 -11.30
C GLN A 120 2.33 -15.76 -9.76
N SER A 121 1.28 -16.15 -9.03
CA SER A 121 1.27 -16.10 -7.56
C SER A 121 1.83 -17.39 -6.94
N SER A 122 2.64 -17.23 -5.91
CA SER A 122 3.12 -18.34 -5.08
C SER A 122 2.08 -18.85 -4.07
N TYR A 123 1.05 -18.06 -3.80
CA TYR A 123 -0.09 -18.39 -2.95
C TYR A 123 -1.37 -17.91 -3.63
N TRP A 124 -2.42 -18.73 -3.60
CA TRP A 124 -3.71 -18.37 -4.17
C TRP A 124 -4.86 -18.87 -3.31
N SER A 125 -5.81 -17.98 -3.06
CA SER A 125 -7.02 -18.26 -2.28
C SER A 125 -8.27 -17.78 -3.01
N LYS A 126 -9.44 -18.13 -2.44
CA LYS A 126 -10.72 -17.55 -2.88
C LYS A 126 -10.77 -16.04 -2.63
N ASN A 127 -10.15 -15.56 -1.56
CA ASN A 127 -10.09 -14.11 -1.25
C ASN A 127 -9.27 -13.36 -2.30
N LEU A 128 -8.14 -13.90 -2.76
CA LEU A 128 -7.36 -13.30 -3.84
C LEU A 128 -8.11 -13.32 -5.18
N GLU A 129 -8.88 -14.37 -5.49
CA GLU A 129 -9.74 -14.37 -6.67
C GLU A 129 -10.79 -13.25 -6.58
N GLU A 130 -11.46 -13.10 -5.44
CA GLU A 130 -12.40 -11.99 -5.21
C GLU A 130 -11.71 -10.64 -5.26
N ALA A 131 -10.45 -10.53 -4.80
CA ALA A 131 -9.66 -9.31 -4.90
C ALA A 131 -9.49 -8.89 -6.37
N VAL A 132 -9.10 -9.81 -7.24
CA VAL A 132 -8.96 -9.53 -8.68
C VAL A 132 -10.31 -9.12 -9.29
N ARG A 133 -11.38 -9.88 -9.02
CA ARG A 133 -12.73 -9.55 -9.53
C ARG A 133 -13.18 -8.16 -9.12
N ASN A 134 -12.90 -7.74 -7.87
CA ASN A 134 -13.27 -6.43 -7.34
C ASN A 134 -12.32 -5.29 -7.79
N SER A 135 -11.13 -5.63 -8.30
CA SER A 135 -10.19 -4.65 -8.86
C SER A 135 -10.61 -4.15 -10.24
N TYR A 136 -11.55 -4.83 -10.89
CA TYR A 136 -12.03 -4.45 -12.22
C TYR A 136 -13.54 -4.26 -12.24
N ARG A 137 -14.01 -3.37 -13.12
CA ARG A 137 -15.43 -3.17 -13.43
C ARG A 137 -15.68 -3.35 -14.92
N TYR A 138 -16.84 -3.87 -15.27
CA TYR A 138 -17.24 -4.00 -16.66
C TYR A 138 -17.77 -2.66 -17.20
N ASN A 139 -17.17 -2.18 -18.29
CA ASN A 139 -17.62 -1.00 -19.00
C ASN A 139 -18.57 -1.43 -20.15
N SER A 140 -19.85 -1.16 -20.02
CA SER A 140 -20.85 -1.56 -21.01
C SER A 140 -20.72 -0.84 -22.37
N LYS A 141 -20.02 0.28 -22.44
CA LYS A 141 -19.80 1.04 -23.69
C LYS A 141 -18.68 0.44 -24.52
N THR A 142 -17.55 0.13 -23.88
CA THR A 142 -16.36 -0.49 -24.54
C THR A 142 -16.50 -2.00 -24.61
N LYS A 143 -17.34 -2.62 -23.77
CA LYS A 143 -17.50 -4.07 -23.57
C LYS A 143 -16.23 -4.73 -23.01
N GLU A 144 -15.51 -4.01 -22.18
CA GLU A 144 -14.25 -4.42 -21.60
C GLU A 144 -14.29 -4.26 -20.09
N PHE A 145 -13.38 -4.96 -19.41
CA PHE A 145 -13.09 -4.76 -17.99
C PHE A 145 -11.96 -3.74 -17.85
N GLU A 146 -12.15 -2.76 -17.02
CA GLU A 146 -11.19 -1.71 -16.70
C GLU A 146 -10.99 -1.63 -15.19
N LEU A 147 -9.89 -1.02 -14.71
CA LEU A 147 -9.65 -0.84 -13.28
C LEU A 147 -10.84 -0.13 -12.60
N ASN A 148 -11.27 -0.69 -11.48
CA ASN A 148 -12.32 -0.11 -10.64
C ASN A 148 -11.73 0.93 -9.67
N LEU A 149 -10.97 1.86 -10.21
CA LEU A 149 -10.30 2.95 -9.52
C LEU A 149 -10.56 4.25 -10.28
N ASP A 150 -10.54 5.35 -9.56
CA ASP A 150 -10.59 6.69 -10.15
C ASP A 150 -9.16 7.19 -10.35
N LEU A 151 -8.74 7.35 -11.59
CA LEU A 151 -7.38 7.76 -11.95
C LEU A 151 -6.99 9.09 -11.30
N GLU A 152 -7.87 10.10 -11.32
CA GLU A 152 -7.56 11.40 -10.72
C GLU A 152 -7.32 11.31 -9.20
N LYS A 153 -8.13 10.50 -8.51
CA LYS A 153 -7.92 10.26 -7.07
C LYS A 153 -6.57 9.59 -6.81
N ILE A 154 -6.18 8.63 -7.65
CA ILE A 154 -4.87 7.96 -7.56
C ILE A 154 -3.73 8.95 -7.79
N LEU A 155 -3.80 9.77 -8.85
CA LEU A 155 -2.77 10.76 -9.15
C LEU A 155 -2.66 11.81 -8.03
N ASN A 156 -3.77 12.25 -7.44
CA ASN A 156 -3.77 13.15 -6.29
C ASN A 156 -3.11 12.49 -5.07
N LEU A 157 -3.41 11.22 -4.82
CA LEU A 157 -2.81 10.48 -3.71
C LEU A 157 -1.29 10.28 -3.90
N LEU A 158 -0.80 10.08 -5.13
CA LEU A 158 0.64 10.02 -5.43
C LEU A 158 1.32 11.39 -5.19
N ARG A 159 0.69 12.50 -5.62
CA ARG A 159 1.19 13.85 -5.33
C ARG A 159 1.24 14.10 -3.82
N LEU A 160 0.17 13.74 -3.10
CA LEU A 160 0.11 13.85 -1.64
C LEU A 160 1.21 13.03 -0.97
N ARG A 161 1.42 11.77 -1.38
CA ARG A 161 2.49 10.92 -0.85
C ARG A 161 3.87 11.58 -0.96
N ARG A 162 4.16 12.23 -2.11
CA ARG A 162 5.43 12.95 -2.31
C ARG A 162 5.53 14.19 -1.43
N SER A 163 4.43 14.92 -1.23
CA SER A 163 4.43 16.16 -0.44
C SER A 163 4.64 15.93 1.05
N ILE A 164 4.13 14.84 1.63
CA ILE A 164 4.21 14.57 3.07
C ILE A 164 5.59 14.07 3.53
N LYS A 165 6.48 13.69 2.61
CA LYS A 165 7.87 13.26 2.89
C LYS A 165 7.97 12.33 4.10
N SER A 166 7.19 11.26 4.08
CA SER A 166 7.02 10.34 5.22
C SER A 166 8.36 9.82 5.79
N PHE A 167 9.36 9.62 4.92
CA PHE A 167 10.69 9.14 5.30
C PHE A 167 11.49 10.11 6.20
N GLU A 168 11.09 11.39 6.29
CA GLU A 168 11.71 12.41 7.17
C GLU A 168 11.04 12.49 8.55
N THR A 169 9.93 11.78 8.77
CA THR A 169 9.17 11.86 10.02
C THR A 169 9.88 11.20 11.19
N ASN A 170 9.81 11.84 12.37
CA ASN A 170 10.32 11.27 13.61
C ASN A 170 9.32 10.24 14.19
N LEU A 171 9.79 9.03 14.46
CA LEU A 171 9.05 7.92 15.02
C LEU A 171 9.68 7.33 16.29
N GLU A 172 10.55 8.06 16.97
CA GLU A 172 11.25 7.57 18.18
C GLU A 172 10.30 7.15 19.31
N SER A 173 9.10 7.74 19.36
CA SER A 173 8.08 7.43 20.38
C SER A 173 7.17 6.26 20.00
N LYS A 174 7.40 5.59 18.86
CA LYS A 174 6.53 4.53 18.33
C LYS A 174 7.22 3.18 18.39
N ASP A 175 6.52 2.15 18.81
CA ASP A 175 6.98 0.77 18.60
C ASP A 175 6.84 0.42 17.11
N GLY A 176 7.97 0.12 16.45
CA GLY A 176 8.01 -0.11 15.02
C GLY A 176 8.45 -1.52 14.64
N LEU A 177 7.79 -2.08 13.62
CA LEU A 177 8.20 -3.30 12.94
C LEU A 177 8.26 -3.02 11.44
N PHE A 178 9.39 -3.31 10.83
CA PHE A 178 9.57 -3.27 9.39
C PHE A 178 9.74 -4.68 8.85
N ILE A 179 8.93 -5.07 7.87
CA ILE A 179 9.00 -6.37 7.22
C ILE A 179 9.12 -6.16 5.72
N ALA A 180 10.12 -6.77 5.09
CA ALA A 180 10.34 -6.65 3.66
C ALA A 180 10.92 -7.93 3.05
N PRO A 181 10.77 -8.14 1.73
CA PRO A 181 11.35 -9.28 1.05
C PRO A 181 12.88 -9.14 0.93
N ILE A 182 13.56 -10.30 0.88
CA ILE A 182 14.96 -10.38 0.46
C ILE A 182 14.99 -10.53 -1.07
N TYR A 183 15.66 -9.60 -1.75
CA TYR A 183 15.94 -9.73 -3.18
C TYR A 183 17.31 -10.35 -3.41
N GLN A 184 17.45 -11.16 -4.46
CA GLN A 184 18.74 -11.78 -4.81
C GLN A 184 19.81 -10.73 -5.14
N GLU A 185 19.40 -9.67 -5.84
CA GLU A 185 20.22 -8.50 -6.12
C GLU A 185 19.56 -7.28 -5.49
N GLU A 186 20.06 -6.90 -4.31
CA GLU A 186 19.55 -5.74 -3.57
C GLU A 186 20.12 -4.45 -4.18
N PRO A 187 19.29 -3.54 -4.73
CA PRO A 187 19.78 -2.27 -5.28
C PRO A 187 20.42 -1.39 -4.19
N GLU A 188 21.47 -0.64 -4.53
CA GLU A 188 22.17 0.21 -3.57
C GLU A 188 21.26 1.27 -2.93
N TRP A 189 20.35 1.88 -3.70
CA TRP A 189 19.38 2.84 -3.16
C TRP A 189 18.48 2.23 -2.07
N ARG A 190 18.16 0.93 -2.17
CA ARG A 190 17.34 0.23 -1.18
C ARG A 190 18.15 -0.09 0.08
N LYS A 191 19.40 -0.52 -0.06
CA LYS A 191 20.32 -0.72 1.08
C LYS A 191 20.51 0.58 1.87
N GLU A 192 20.73 1.69 1.16
CA GLU A 192 20.84 3.01 1.78
C GLU A 192 19.56 3.35 2.55
N ALA A 193 18.38 3.20 1.93
CA ALA A 193 17.11 3.50 2.56
C ALA A 193 16.84 2.61 3.80
N LEU A 194 17.14 1.31 3.73
CA LEU A 194 17.02 0.40 4.88
C LEU A 194 17.93 0.80 6.04
N SER A 195 19.11 1.33 5.77
CA SER A 195 20.03 1.81 6.81
C SER A 195 19.54 3.07 7.54
N GLN A 196 18.55 3.77 6.96
CA GLN A 196 17.93 4.98 7.51
C GLN A 196 16.62 4.71 8.27
N LEU A 197 16.22 3.44 8.40
CA LEU A 197 15.08 3.10 9.26
C LEU A 197 15.33 3.55 10.71
N PRO A 198 14.29 4.00 11.44
CA PRO A 198 14.43 4.37 12.83
C PRO A 198 15.04 3.25 13.66
N SER A 199 16.00 3.57 14.53
CA SER A 199 16.76 2.58 15.31
C SER A 199 15.91 1.77 16.30
N ASN A 200 14.73 2.26 16.65
CA ASN A 200 13.75 1.59 17.50
C ASN A 200 12.86 0.62 16.71
N PHE A 201 13.00 0.52 15.37
CA PHE A 201 12.26 -0.44 14.58
C PHE A 201 12.94 -1.80 14.59
N LYS A 202 12.16 -2.84 14.89
CA LYS A 202 12.57 -4.21 14.60
C LYS A 202 12.47 -4.45 13.09
N VAL A 203 13.55 -4.92 12.48
CA VAL A 203 13.60 -5.25 11.05
C VAL A 203 13.56 -6.76 10.86
N THR A 204 12.65 -7.22 10.00
CA THR A 204 12.51 -8.62 9.62
C THR A 204 12.52 -8.73 8.10
N MET A 205 13.42 -9.53 7.57
CA MET A 205 13.53 -9.79 6.14
C MET A 205 12.98 -11.17 5.82
N LEU A 206 12.12 -11.28 4.80
CA LEU A 206 11.44 -12.52 4.41
C LEU A 206 12.02 -13.07 3.11
N GLU A 207 12.35 -14.36 3.12
CA GLU A 207 12.74 -15.09 1.91
C GLU A 207 11.50 -15.58 1.13
N ASN A 208 11.70 -15.85 -0.16
CA ASN A 208 10.70 -16.47 -1.03
C ASN A 208 9.36 -15.73 -1.09
N CYS A 209 9.40 -14.41 -1.08
CA CYS A 209 8.27 -13.52 -1.39
C CYS A 209 8.79 -12.28 -2.12
N GLY A 210 7.88 -11.55 -2.76
CA GLY A 210 8.15 -10.27 -3.41
C GLY A 210 7.52 -9.11 -2.65
N HIS A 211 7.36 -7.99 -3.35
CA HIS A 211 6.78 -6.76 -2.79
C HIS A 211 5.40 -6.97 -2.15
N GLU A 212 4.56 -7.81 -2.74
CA GLU A 212 3.21 -8.14 -2.23
C GLU A 212 3.26 -9.24 -1.15
N LEU A 213 4.17 -9.08 -0.17
CA LEU A 213 4.49 -10.11 0.81
C LEU A 213 3.29 -10.64 1.60
N TYR A 214 2.34 -9.77 1.97
CA TYR A 214 1.16 -10.14 2.77
C TYR A 214 0.09 -10.91 1.97
N THR A 215 0.14 -10.90 0.64
CA THR A 215 -0.69 -11.74 -0.23
C THR A 215 0.00 -13.05 -0.60
N GLN A 216 1.32 -13.11 -0.48
CA GLN A 216 2.13 -14.28 -0.83
C GLN A 216 2.43 -15.17 0.38
N LYS A 217 2.44 -14.58 1.56
CA LYS A 217 2.67 -15.20 2.87
C LYS A 217 1.78 -14.54 3.93
N PRO A 218 0.46 -14.77 3.82
CA PRO A 218 -0.50 -14.18 4.75
C PRO A 218 -0.30 -14.62 6.18
#